data_60407c9aa349fe819fd32e3698a44372
#
_entry.id   60407c9aa349fe819fd32e3698a44372
#
_cell.length_a   1.000
_cell.length_b   1.000
_cell.length_c   1.000
_cell.angle_alpha   90.00
_cell.angle_beta   90.00
_cell.angle_gamma   90.00
#
_symmetry.space_group_name_H-M   'P 1'
#
loop_
_entity.id
_entity.type
_entity.pdbx_description
1 polymer ?
#
loop_
_entity_poly.entity_id
_entity_poly.type
_entity_poly.pdbx_seq_one_letter_code
_entity_poly.pdbx_strand_id
1 'polypeptide(L)'
;MKKIVSGIAFFIILILILLVLGYVLSPDFLSKNDIVDKKGDVNSRLDREEPDSLDVIILGDSESYTSISPMELWRNYGYASYNFGQVGATLSDVKEAYRTIASKQQPKIVLLETNALYRGDTRNDEANNFITRVIYQVLPVTKYHDNWKVPFQDRREGNYKGFTISHTVDPCENIDYMIPTDKEENIISDNNKTLEEINDLCRENNATLILYSAPSPPNYNYAKHNALSKLAKELGVEYIDLNLANDQMKIDYTTDTRDGGDHLNVYGAIKATGYIGRWLNERYELPDKRLTDIAPSWNDLLNEYTKEINE
;
A
#
# COMPACT_ATOMS: atom_id res chain seq x y z
N MET A 1 -2.27 -12.16 -53.75
CA MET A 1 -1.06 -11.54 -53.24
C MET A 1 -1.28 -10.15 -52.61
N LYS A 2 -1.81 -9.11 -53.33
CA LYS A 2 -2.01 -7.75 -52.75
C LYS A 2 -2.82 -7.73 -51.47
N LYS A 3 -3.93 -8.49 -51.33
CA LYS A 3 -4.75 -8.57 -50.12
C LYS A 3 -4.02 -9.18 -48.91
N ILE A 4 -3.16 -10.19 -49.13
CA ILE A 4 -2.37 -10.83 -48.08
C ILE A 4 -1.28 -9.88 -47.60
N VAL A 5 -0.59 -9.18 -48.51
CA VAL A 5 0.43 -8.17 -48.17
C VAL A 5 -0.20 -7.01 -47.38
N SER A 6 -1.40 -6.54 -47.78
CA SER A 6 -2.14 -5.51 -47.06
C SER A 6 -2.55 -5.96 -45.64
N GLY A 7 -2.98 -7.23 -45.49
CA GLY A 7 -3.29 -7.79 -44.17
C GLY A 7 -2.09 -7.88 -43.25
N ILE A 8 -0.95 -8.35 -43.76
CA ILE A 8 0.30 -8.41 -42.99
C ILE A 8 0.76 -7.01 -42.58
N ALA A 9 0.72 -6.04 -43.51
CA ALA A 9 1.09 -4.66 -43.21
C ALA A 9 0.18 -4.04 -42.13
N PHE A 10 -1.13 -4.33 -42.18
CA PHE A 10 -2.07 -3.89 -41.15
C PHE A 10 -1.69 -4.41 -39.73
N PHE A 11 -1.41 -5.72 -39.62
CA PHE A 11 -1.04 -6.31 -38.33
C PHE A 11 0.31 -5.78 -37.82
N ILE A 12 1.29 -5.54 -38.70
CA ILE A 12 2.57 -4.94 -38.28
C ILE A 12 2.34 -3.52 -37.75
N ILE A 13 1.55 -2.70 -38.43
CA ILE A 13 1.24 -1.35 -38.02
C ILE A 13 0.48 -1.36 -36.68
N LEU A 14 -0.49 -2.26 -36.52
CA LEU A 14 -1.23 -2.41 -35.27
C LEU A 14 -0.33 -2.76 -34.10
N ILE A 15 0.57 -3.73 -34.28
CA ILE A 15 1.54 -4.11 -33.25
C ILE A 15 2.43 -2.94 -32.87
N LEU A 16 2.94 -2.18 -33.86
CA LEU A 16 3.76 -1.00 -33.61
C LEU A 16 3.00 0.05 -32.81
N ILE A 17 1.74 0.31 -33.14
CA ILE A 17 0.88 1.23 -32.39
C ILE A 17 0.73 0.76 -30.94
N LEU A 18 0.45 -0.52 -30.70
CA LEU A 18 0.28 -1.08 -29.36
C LEU A 18 1.58 -1.00 -28.53
N LEU A 19 2.74 -1.21 -29.16
CA LEU A 19 4.04 -1.05 -28.49
C LEU A 19 4.32 0.40 -28.12
N VAL A 20 4.05 1.35 -29.03
CA VAL A 20 4.20 2.78 -28.76
C VAL A 20 3.25 3.22 -27.65
N LEU A 21 1.99 2.80 -27.69
CA LEU A 21 1.03 3.10 -26.61
C LEU A 21 1.49 2.50 -25.27
N GLY A 22 1.99 1.26 -25.27
CA GLY A 22 2.53 0.63 -24.08
C GLY A 22 3.71 1.40 -23.47
N TYR A 23 4.57 1.96 -24.31
CA TYR A 23 5.67 2.82 -23.88
C TYR A 23 5.17 4.17 -23.33
N VAL A 24 4.30 4.87 -24.07
CA VAL A 24 3.75 6.19 -23.68
C VAL A 24 2.90 6.10 -22.41
N LEU A 25 2.19 4.99 -22.21
CA LEU A 25 1.38 4.75 -21.00
C LEU A 25 2.20 4.12 -19.86
N SER A 26 3.50 3.84 -20.07
CA SER A 26 4.32 3.30 -18.98
C SER A 26 4.53 4.34 -17.86
N PRO A 27 4.60 3.91 -16.61
CA PRO A 27 4.89 4.80 -15.48
C PRO A 27 6.17 5.61 -15.70
N ASP A 28 7.19 4.99 -16.28
CA ASP A 28 8.47 5.66 -16.56
C ASP A 28 8.34 6.82 -17.53
N PHE A 29 7.61 6.64 -18.64
CA PHE A 29 7.39 7.72 -19.60
C PHE A 29 6.55 8.84 -19.01
N LEU A 30 5.43 8.48 -18.38
CA LEU A 30 4.50 9.44 -17.79
C LEU A 30 5.18 10.28 -16.71
N SER A 31 6.07 9.68 -15.91
CA SER A 31 6.78 10.38 -14.87
C SER A 31 7.92 11.28 -15.37
N LYS A 32 8.67 10.84 -16.39
CA LYS A 32 9.73 11.64 -16.98
C LYS A 32 9.21 12.93 -17.65
N ASN A 33 7.93 12.94 -18.00
CA ASN A 33 7.29 14.07 -18.67
C ASN A 33 6.36 14.87 -17.74
N ASP A 34 6.48 14.70 -16.41
CA ASP A 34 5.66 15.38 -15.38
C ASP A 34 4.13 15.24 -15.59
N ILE A 35 3.71 14.21 -16.35
CA ILE A 35 2.30 13.96 -16.66
C ILE A 35 1.60 13.29 -15.50
N VAL A 36 2.36 12.63 -14.62
CA VAL A 36 1.86 11.88 -13.46
C VAL A 36 2.74 12.16 -12.27
N ASP A 37 2.13 12.57 -11.18
CA ASP A 37 2.73 12.35 -9.88
C ASP A 37 2.58 10.86 -9.56
N LYS A 38 3.70 10.18 -9.36
CA LYS A 38 3.76 8.73 -9.50
C LYS A 38 3.04 8.01 -8.37
N LYS A 39 1.80 7.58 -8.55
CA LYS A 39 1.32 6.30 -8.01
C LYS A 39 1.90 5.16 -8.86
N GLY A 40 3.20 5.22 -9.15
CA GLY A 40 3.90 4.26 -9.97
C GLY A 40 4.46 3.11 -9.14
N ASP A 41 5.00 2.14 -9.84
CA ASP A 41 5.88 1.07 -9.38
C ASP A 41 6.73 1.48 -8.15
N VAL A 42 6.94 0.53 -7.25
CA VAL A 42 7.75 0.69 -6.02
C VAL A 42 9.10 1.34 -6.30
N ASN A 43 9.77 0.95 -7.39
CA ASN A 43 11.05 1.55 -7.80
C ASN A 43 10.96 3.06 -8.00
N SER A 44 9.93 3.52 -8.67
CA SER A 44 9.77 4.95 -8.98
C SER A 44 9.43 5.79 -7.75
N ARG A 45 8.81 5.18 -6.73
CA ARG A 45 8.59 5.83 -5.44
C ARG A 45 9.89 5.90 -4.64
N LEU A 46 10.69 4.81 -4.65
CA LEU A 46 11.99 4.74 -3.97
C LEU A 46 13.03 5.69 -4.57
N ASP A 47 13.00 5.93 -5.89
CA ASP A 47 13.96 6.80 -6.56
C ASP A 47 13.84 8.28 -6.12
N ARG A 48 12.81 8.64 -5.39
CA ARG A 48 12.60 9.96 -4.80
C ARG A 48 13.09 10.07 -3.36
N GLU A 49 13.39 8.93 -2.74
CA GLU A 49 13.87 8.88 -1.36
C GLU A 49 15.38 8.71 -1.35
N GLU A 50 16.03 9.39 -0.43
CA GLU A 50 17.46 9.16 -0.18
C GLU A 50 17.67 7.70 0.27
N PRO A 51 18.75 7.04 -0.17
CA PRO A 51 19.07 5.70 0.30
C PRO A 51 19.13 5.63 1.82
N ASP A 52 18.64 4.54 2.40
CA ASP A 52 18.66 4.27 3.85
C ASP A 52 18.06 5.40 4.73
N SER A 53 17.15 6.19 4.14
CA SER A 53 16.51 7.31 4.85
C SER A 53 15.24 6.93 5.59
N LEU A 54 14.59 5.82 5.24
CA LEU A 54 13.30 5.42 5.79
C LEU A 54 13.45 4.46 6.97
N ASP A 55 12.81 4.77 8.10
CA ASP A 55 12.84 3.92 9.32
C ASP A 55 11.64 2.98 9.39
N VAL A 56 10.49 3.41 8.86
CA VAL A 56 9.24 2.66 8.89
C VAL A 56 8.68 2.50 7.48
N ILE A 57 8.47 1.27 7.06
CA ILE A 57 7.82 0.93 5.80
C ILE A 57 6.42 0.40 6.09
N ILE A 58 5.41 0.92 5.39
CA ILE A 58 4.04 0.42 5.47
C ILE A 58 3.73 -0.31 4.16
N LEU A 59 3.24 -1.54 4.28
CA LEU A 59 2.92 -2.44 3.17
C LEU A 59 1.48 -2.93 3.30
N GLY A 60 0.89 -3.35 2.22
CA GLY A 60 -0.46 -3.91 2.17
C GLY A 60 -1.21 -3.51 0.91
N ASP A 61 -2.52 -3.60 0.98
CA ASP A 61 -3.40 -3.16 -0.10
C ASP A 61 -3.91 -1.73 0.11
N SER A 62 -5.11 -1.41 -0.40
CA SER A 62 -5.71 -0.08 -0.27
C SER A 62 -5.98 0.32 1.18
N GLU A 63 -6.25 -0.63 2.07
CA GLU A 63 -6.48 -0.33 3.49
C GLU A 63 -5.22 0.22 4.15
N SER A 64 -4.01 -0.13 3.68
CA SER A 64 -2.78 0.41 4.22
C SER A 64 -2.59 1.90 3.92
N TYR A 65 -2.71 2.31 2.65
CA TYR A 65 -2.47 3.71 2.26
C TYR A 65 -3.64 4.65 2.56
N THR A 66 -4.75 4.12 3.04
CA THR A 66 -5.89 4.92 3.51
C THR A 66 -5.98 5.00 5.04
N SER A 67 -5.21 4.18 5.76
CA SER A 67 -5.27 4.14 7.22
C SER A 67 -4.06 4.75 7.92
N ILE A 68 -2.86 4.66 7.34
CA ILE A 68 -1.63 5.15 7.99
C ILE A 68 -0.96 6.24 7.16
N SER A 69 -0.91 7.44 7.73
CA SER A 69 -0.27 8.62 7.13
C SER A 69 1.18 8.78 7.60
N PRO A 70 2.16 8.67 6.69
CA PRO A 70 3.55 8.98 7.01
C PRO A 70 3.76 10.42 7.50
N MET A 71 2.95 11.37 7.04
CA MET A 71 3.06 12.76 7.48
C MET A 71 2.64 12.94 8.94
N GLU A 72 1.69 12.18 9.45
CA GLU A 72 1.34 12.18 10.86
C GLU A 72 2.40 11.52 11.75
N LEU A 73 3.07 10.46 11.26
CA LEU A 73 4.22 9.87 11.95
C LEU A 73 5.39 10.85 12.01
N TRP A 74 5.66 11.56 10.91
CA TRP A 74 6.66 12.61 10.88
C TRP A 74 6.30 13.78 11.82
N ARG A 75 5.08 14.29 11.74
CA ARG A 75 4.61 15.41 12.59
C ARG A 75 4.81 15.14 14.07
N ASN A 76 4.37 13.96 14.51
CA ASN A 76 4.27 13.66 15.93
C ASN A 76 5.57 13.07 16.51
N TYR A 77 6.33 12.33 15.72
CA TYR A 77 7.47 11.56 16.21
C TYR A 77 8.77 11.77 15.42
N GLY A 78 8.72 12.43 14.28
CA GLY A 78 9.90 12.59 13.41
C GLY A 78 10.32 11.30 12.68
N TYR A 79 9.41 10.31 12.60
CA TYR A 79 9.71 9.05 11.94
C TYR A 79 9.63 9.21 10.41
N ALA A 80 10.76 8.96 9.75
CA ALA A 80 10.78 8.89 8.29
C ALA A 80 10.15 7.57 7.84
N SER A 81 8.95 7.67 7.27
CA SER A 81 8.16 6.52 6.88
C SER A 81 7.58 6.65 5.47
N TYR A 82 7.29 5.54 4.82
CA TYR A 82 6.67 5.54 3.51
C TYR A 82 5.63 4.43 3.40
N ASN A 83 4.47 4.75 2.83
CA ASN A 83 3.40 3.79 2.57
C ASN A 83 3.50 3.28 1.13
N PHE A 84 3.92 2.03 0.95
CA PHE A 84 4.04 1.35 -0.33
C PHE A 84 2.81 0.50 -0.67
N GLY A 85 1.70 0.70 0.02
CA GLY A 85 0.44 0.02 -0.29
C GLY A 85 0.03 0.15 -1.76
N GLN A 86 -0.60 -0.90 -2.29
CA GLN A 86 -1.03 -0.98 -3.68
C GLN A 86 -2.48 -1.45 -3.75
N VAL A 87 -3.26 -0.86 -4.67
CA VAL A 87 -4.67 -1.26 -4.85
C VAL A 87 -4.77 -2.76 -5.14
N GLY A 88 -5.54 -3.47 -4.31
CA GLY A 88 -5.80 -4.90 -4.51
C GLY A 88 -4.57 -5.80 -4.43
N ALA A 89 -3.49 -5.37 -3.77
CA ALA A 89 -2.27 -6.16 -3.63
C ALA A 89 -2.55 -7.54 -3.04
N THR A 90 -1.90 -8.54 -3.62
CA THR A 90 -1.77 -9.87 -3.03
C THR A 90 -0.53 -9.91 -2.14
N LEU A 91 -0.42 -10.93 -1.29
CA LEU A 91 0.76 -11.08 -0.43
C LEU A 91 2.05 -11.33 -1.24
N SER A 92 1.93 -11.92 -2.44
CA SER A 92 3.06 -12.05 -3.38
C SER A 92 3.51 -10.68 -3.92
N ASP A 93 2.58 -9.74 -4.18
CA ASP A 93 2.94 -8.37 -4.58
C ASP A 93 3.66 -7.65 -3.45
N VAL A 94 3.18 -7.80 -2.22
CA VAL A 94 3.81 -7.25 -1.00
C VAL A 94 5.24 -7.77 -0.85
N LYS A 95 5.46 -9.08 -1.02
CA LYS A 95 6.80 -9.69 -0.95
C LYS A 95 7.76 -9.11 -1.98
N GLU A 96 7.34 -8.99 -3.24
CA GLU A 96 8.16 -8.42 -4.30
C GLU A 96 8.42 -6.92 -4.09
N ALA A 97 7.41 -6.19 -3.57
CA ALA A 97 7.59 -4.80 -3.17
C ALA A 97 8.66 -4.67 -2.08
N TYR A 98 8.58 -5.49 -1.02
CA TYR A 98 9.56 -5.44 0.07
C TYR A 98 10.98 -5.82 -0.38
N ARG A 99 11.14 -6.83 -1.24
CA ARG A 99 12.45 -7.14 -1.84
C ARG A 99 13.07 -5.95 -2.56
N THR A 100 12.25 -5.24 -3.32
CA THR A 100 12.70 -4.02 -4.01
C THR A 100 13.08 -2.93 -3.03
N ILE A 101 12.27 -2.71 -1.98
CA ILE A 101 12.52 -1.72 -0.94
C ILE A 101 13.82 -2.04 -0.19
N ALA A 102 14.00 -3.27 0.26
CA ALA A 102 15.16 -3.73 1.01
C ALA A 102 16.48 -3.63 0.21
N SER A 103 16.42 -3.51 -1.12
CA SER A 103 17.61 -3.26 -1.94
C SER A 103 18.12 -1.81 -1.89
N LYS A 104 17.32 -0.86 -1.39
CA LYS A 104 17.62 0.59 -1.38
C LYS A 104 17.43 1.24 -0.01
N GLN A 105 16.74 0.56 0.91
CA GLN A 105 16.40 1.07 2.23
C GLN A 105 16.66 -0.01 3.29
N GLN A 106 17.05 0.41 4.49
CA GLN A 106 17.23 -0.46 5.66
C GLN A 106 16.26 -0.05 6.79
N PRO A 107 14.95 -0.30 6.61
CA PRO A 107 13.96 0.09 7.62
C PRO A 107 14.16 -0.70 8.92
N LYS A 108 13.85 -0.09 10.04
CA LYS A 108 13.79 -0.77 11.34
C LYS A 108 12.48 -1.52 11.55
N ILE A 109 11.40 -0.96 11.00
CA ILE A 109 10.04 -1.49 11.15
C ILE A 109 9.39 -1.66 9.79
N VAL A 110 8.73 -2.80 9.61
CA VAL A 110 7.82 -3.09 8.49
C VAL A 110 6.42 -3.33 9.07
N LEU A 111 5.51 -2.39 8.84
CA LEU A 111 4.09 -2.54 9.15
C LEU A 111 3.39 -3.19 7.96
N LEU A 112 2.83 -4.37 8.14
CA LEU A 112 2.09 -5.08 7.10
C LEU A 112 0.60 -5.11 7.44
N GLU A 113 -0.20 -4.46 6.60
CA GLU A 113 -1.67 -4.54 6.66
C GLU A 113 -2.14 -5.94 6.22
N THR A 114 -3.09 -6.52 6.96
CA THR A 114 -3.38 -7.96 6.92
C THR A 114 -4.45 -8.39 5.93
N ASN A 115 -5.19 -7.48 5.28
CA ASN A 115 -6.27 -7.85 4.36
C ASN A 115 -5.76 -8.68 3.16
N ALA A 116 -4.52 -8.44 2.73
CA ALA A 116 -3.86 -9.21 1.69
C ALA A 116 -3.72 -10.72 2.02
N LEU A 117 -3.75 -11.13 3.29
CA LEU A 117 -3.71 -12.53 3.73
C LEU A 117 -4.96 -13.33 3.35
N TYR A 118 -6.08 -12.64 3.19
CA TYR A 118 -7.37 -13.22 2.78
C TYR A 118 -7.63 -13.10 1.27
N ARG A 119 -6.72 -12.49 0.54
CA ARG A 119 -6.83 -12.34 -0.91
C ARG A 119 -6.08 -13.46 -1.62
N GLY A 120 -6.81 -14.23 -2.43
CA GLY A 120 -6.22 -15.26 -3.29
C GLY A 120 -5.28 -14.66 -4.32
N ASP A 121 -4.11 -15.25 -4.50
CA ASP A 121 -3.30 -14.99 -5.65
C ASP A 121 -3.90 -15.75 -6.84
N THR A 122 -4.67 -15.06 -7.68
CA THR A 122 -5.19 -15.63 -8.94
C THR A 122 -4.07 -16.04 -9.89
N ARG A 123 -2.81 -15.75 -9.52
CA ARG A 123 -1.59 -16.15 -10.24
C ARG A 123 -1.15 -17.59 -9.95
N ASN A 124 -1.83 -18.34 -9.06
CA ASN A 124 -1.53 -19.75 -8.77
C ASN A 124 -1.92 -20.71 -9.90
N ASP A 125 -2.51 -20.23 -10.98
CA ASP A 125 -2.51 -20.92 -12.27
C ASP A 125 -1.17 -20.65 -12.98
N GLU A 126 -0.14 -21.47 -12.71
CA GLU A 126 1.22 -21.28 -13.29
C GLU A 126 1.22 -21.08 -14.81
N ALA A 127 0.29 -21.72 -15.51
CA ALA A 127 0.11 -21.56 -16.96
C ALA A 127 -0.45 -20.18 -17.33
N ASN A 128 -1.46 -19.68 -16.61
CA ASN A 128 -2.03 -18.34 -16.83
C ASN A 128 -1.04 -17.24 -16.49
N ASN A 129 -0.19 -17.45 -15.47
CA ASN A 129 0.87 -16.53 -15.09
C ASN A 129 1.94 -16.42 -16.14
N PHE A 130 2.38 -17.54 -16.71
CA PHE A 130 3.38 -17.52 -17.78
C PHE A 130 2.84 -16.77 -19.00
N ILE A 131 1.62 -17.08 -19.43
CA ILE A 131 0.96 -16.41 -20.57
C ILE A 131 0.78 -14.91 -20.29
N THR A 132 0.30 -14.54 -19.11
CA THR A 132 0.10 -13.14 -18.71
C THR A 132 1.41 -12.36 -18.66
N ARG A 133 2.49 -12.96 -18.11
CA ARG A 133 3.84 -12.35 -18.12
C ARG A 133 4.35 -12.15 -19.54
N VAL A 134 4.19 -13.14 -20.41
CA VAL A 134 4.59 -13.02 -21.83
C VAL A 134 3.78 -11.93 -22.51
N ILE A 135 2.46 -11.87 -22.29
CA ILE A 135 1.61 -10.83 -22.85
C ILE A 135 2.05 -9.43 -22.35
N TYR A 136 2.31 -9.26 -21.06
CA TYR A 136 2.77 -7.98 -20.50
C TYR A 136 4.15 -7.56 -21.00
N GLN A 137 5.03 -8.52 -21.27
CA GLN A 137 6.36 -8.24 -21.87
C GLN A 137 6.27 -7.89 -23.35
N VAL A 138 5.43 -8.61 -24.11
CA VAL A 138 5.30 -8.42 -25.57
C VAL A 138 4.37 -7.26 -25.92
N LEU A 139 3.33 -7.03 -25.12
CA LEU A 139 2.33 -5.97 -25.30
C LEU A 139 2.12 -5.18 -24.00
N PRO A 140 3.07 -4.31 -23.61
CA PRO A 140 3.00 -3.55 -22.36
C PRO A 140 1.73 -2.72 -22.19
N VAL A 141 1.07 -2.32 -23.28
CA VAL A 141 -0.22 -1.61 -23.24
C VAL A 141 -1.29 -2.38 -22.49
N THR A 142 -1.28 -3.71 -22.49
CA THR A 142 -2.25 -4.52 -21.74
C THR A 142 -2.08 -4.39 -20.23
N LYS A 143 -0.86 -4.11 -19.76
CA LYS A 143 -0.54 -3.84 -18.36
C LYS A 143 -0.88 -2.39 -17.96
N TYR A 144 -0.66 -1.45 -18.87
CA TYR A 144 -0.73 0.00 -18.57
C TYR A 144 -1.92 0.69 -19.22
N HIS A 145 -2.89 -0.06 -19.76
CA HIS A 145 -4.01 0.52 -20.53
C HIS A 145 -4.84 1.54 -19.72
N ASP A 146 -4.97 1.38 -18.41
CA ASP A 146 -5.74 2.32 -17.57
C ASP A 146 -5.01 3.65 -17.32
N ASN A 147 -3.71 3.71 -17.57
CA ASN A 147 -2.91 4.93 -17.35
C ASN A 147 -3.27 6.09 -18.29
N TRP A 148 -4.07 5.84 -19.35
CA TRP A 148 -4.60 6.92 -20.18
C TRP A 148 -5.55 7.87 -19.41
N LYS A 149 -6.13 7.38 -18.31
CA LYS A 149 -7.04 8.16 -17.45
C LYS A 149 -6.28 9.16 -16.59
N VAL A 150 -5.03 8.90 -16.31
CA VAL A 150 -4.21 9.65 -15.35
C VAL A 150 -4.05 11.14 -15.69
N PRO A 151 -3.83 11.57 -16.95
CA PRO A 151 -3.76 12.99 -17.29
C PRO A 151 -5.06 13.78 -17.05
N PHE A 152 -6.18 13.03 -16.88
CA PHE A 152 -7.51 13.61 -16.65
C PHE A 152 -7.95 13.49 -15.19
N GLN A 153 -7.16 12.84 -14.33
CA GLN A 153 -7.42 12.80 -12.89
C GLN A 153 -6.96 14.13 -12.28
N ASP A 154 -7.72 14.61 -11.28
CA ASP A 154 -7.37 15.85 -10.60
C ASP A 154 -5.97 15.72 -9.95
N ARG A 155 -5.04 16.57 -10.35
CA ARG A 155 -3.64 16.53 -9.89
C ARG A 155 -3.46 16.98 -8.44
N ARG A 156 -4.56 17.33 -7.77
CA ARG A 156 -4.56 17.85 -6.40
C ARG A 156 -4.38 16.76 -5.32
N GLU A 157 -4.38 15.48 -5.68
CA GLU A 157 -4.03 14.45 -4.72
C GLU A 157 -2.51 14.40 -4.54
N GLY A 158 -2.00 15.18 -3.60
CA GLY A 158 -0.59 15.17 -3.22
C GLY A 158 -0.14 13.76 -2.82
N ASN A 159 1.08 13.39 -3.24
CA ASN A 159 1.69 12.13 -2.83
C ASN A 159 2.42 12.34 -1.48
N TYR A 160 1.71 12.20 -0.40
CA TYR A 160 2.23 12.35 0.96
C TYR A 160 2.94 11.08 1.44
N LYS A 161 4.07 10.76 0.79
CA LYS A 161 4.85 9.54 1.07
C LYS A 161 4.00 8.26 0.91
N GLY A 162 3.18 8.23 -0.15
CA GLY A 162 2.30 7.10 -0.48
C GLY A 162 0.93 7.12 0.19
N PHE A 163 0.66 8.05 1.08
CA PHE A 163 -0.68 8.27 1.66
C PHE A 163 -1.56 9.07 0.70
N THR A 164 -2.85 8.72 0.65
CA THR A 164 -3.85 9.41 -0.16
C THR A 164 -4.85 10.12 0.75
N ILE A 165 -4.93 11.45 0.67
CA ILE A 165 -5.95 12.24 1.34
C ILE A 165 -7.30 12.03 0.64
N SER A 166 -8.33 11.82 1.43
CA SER A 166 -9.73 11.87 1.00
C SER A 166 -10.59 12.50 2.08
N HIS A 167 -11.31 13.55 1.72
CA HIS A 167 -12.28 14.21 2.59
C HIS A 167 -13.69 13.62 2.44
N THR A 168 -13.86 12.66 1.51
CA THR A 168 -15.15 12.02 1.29
C THR A 168 -15.64 11.37 2.58
N VAL A 169 -16.87 11.65 2.95
CA VAL A 169 -17.57 10.98 4.04
C VAL A 169 -18.68 10.11 3.43
N ASP A 170 -18.56 8.82 3.64
CA ASP A 170 -19.59 7.84 3.30
C ASP A 170 -19.73 6.91 4.52
N PRO A 171 -20.80 7.10 5.33
CA PRO A 171 -20.96 6.44 6.61
C PRO A 171 -21.07 4.92 6.50
N CYS A 172 -20.51 4.20 7.46
CA CYS A 172 -20.79 2.79 7.65
C CYS A 172 -22.02 2.60 8.54
N GLU A 173 -23.06 1.95 8.01
CA GLU A 173 -24.27 1.68 8.79
C GLU A 173 -24.10 0.48 9.73
N ASN A 174 -23.28 -0.51 9.35
CA ASN A 174 -23.07 -1.73 10.14
C ASN A 174 -21.76 -1.65 10.93
N ILE A 175 -21.84 -1.07 12.15
CA ILE A 175 -20.69 -0.92 13.05
C ILE A 175 -20.51 -2.07 14.04
N ASP A 176 -21.48 -2.99 14.12
CA ASP A 176 -21.45 -4.17 15.00
C ASP A 176 -20.79 -5.38 14.32
N TYR A 177 -19.63 -5.19 13.73
CA TYR A 177 -18.92 -6.24 12.97
C TYR A 177 -17.94 -7.06 13.82
N MET A 178 -17.51 -6.55 14.97
CA MET A 178 -16.57 -7.19 15.88
C MET A 178 -17.29 -7.98 16.99
N ILE A 179 -18.26 -8.83 16.60
CA ILE A 179 -18.98 -9.68 17.55
C ILE A 179 -18.07 -10.84 18.01
N PRO A 180 -17.78 -10.97 19.33
CA PRO A 180 -16.88 -12.00 19.83
C PRO A 180 -17.33 -13.43 19.43
N THR A 181 -16.38 -14.25 19.01
CA THR A 181 -16.57 -15.65 18.63
C THR A 181 -15.30 -16.44 18.88
N ASP A 182 -15.41 -17.75 19.09
CA ASP A 182 -14.26 -18.66 19.15
C ASP A 182 -13.85 -19.20 17.75
N LYS A 183 -14.55 -18.80 16.69
CA LYS A 183 -14.24 -19.23 15.32
C LYS A 183 -12.98 -18.53 14.81
N GLU A 184 -12.25 -19.23 13.95
CA GLU A 184 -11.14 -18.68 13.16
C GLU A 184 -11.56 -18.64 11.69
N GLU A 185 -11.28 -17.54 10.99
CA GLU A 185 -11.45 -17.46 9.55
C GLU A 185 -10.24 -18.05 8.84
N ASN A 186 -10.47 -18.81 7.77
CA ASN A 186 -9.37 -19.47 7.07
C ASN A 186 -8.51 -18.46 6.32
N ILE A 187 -7.25 -18.38 6.68
CA ILE A 187 -6.22 -17.72 5.89
C ILE A 187 -5.82 -18.67 4.74
N ILE A 188 -5.62 -18.12 3.56
CA ILE A 188 -5.21 -18.91 2.40
C ILE A 188 -3.85 -19.55 2.68
N SER A 189 -3.74 -20.88 2.53
CA SER A 189 -2.55 -21.65 2.94
C SER A 189 -1.25 -21.16 2.30
N ASP A 190 -1.29 -20.78 1.02
CA ASP A 190 -0.12 -20.26 0.31
C ASP A 190 0.32 -18.89 0.83
N ASN A 191 -0.62 -18.10 1.38
CA ASN A 191 -0.32 -16.83 2.02
C ASN A 191 0.42 -17.00 3.35
N ASN A 192 0.16 -18.05 4.11
CA ASN A 192 0.93 -18.34 5.32
C ASN A 192 2.41 -18.53 5.00
N LYS A 193 2.73 -19.33 3.99
CA LYS A 193 4.11 -19.52 3.52
C LYS A 193 4.73 -18.21 3.01
N THR A 194 3.98 -17.45 2.24
CA THR A 194 4.48 -16.16 1.72
C THR A 194 4.74 -15.18 2.86
N LEU A 195 3.93 -15.19 3.92
CA LEU A 195 4.16 -14.36 5.11
C LEU A 195 5.41 -14.79 5.88
N GLU A 196 5.67 -16.11 6.01
CA GLU A 196 6.92 -16.63 6.57
C GLU A 196 8.12 -16.11 5.78
N GLU A 197 8.07 -16.17 4.45
CA GLU A 197 9.13 -15.65 3.57
C GLU A 197 9.33 -14.13 3.72
N ILE A 198 8.25 -13.35 3.92
CA ILE A 198 8.35 -11.91 4.21
C ILE A 198 9.02 -11.68 5.57
N ASN A 199 8.64 -12.45 6.59
CA ASN A 199 9.24 -12.35 7.92
C ASN A 199 10.73 -12.67 7.90
N ASP A 200 11.12 -13.70 7.16
CA ASP A 200 12.54 -14.06 6.98
C ASP A 200 13.31 -12.96 6.25
N LEU A 201 12.76 -12.39 5.18
CA LEU A 201 13.34 -11.23 4.49
C LEU A 201 13.49 -10.02 5.41
N CYS A 202 12.53 -9.76 6.30
CA CYS A 202 12.64 -8.70 7.30
C CYS A 202 13.81 -8.97 8.25
N ARG A 203 13.92 -10.20 8.78
CA ARG A 203 15.02 -10.60 9.67
C ARG A 203 16.40 -10.48 9.00
N GLU A 204 16.52 -10.93 7.75
CA GLU A 204 17.75 -10.82 6.94
C GLU A 204 18.20 -9.35 6.78
N ASN A 205 17.24 -8.42 6.73
CA ASN A 205 17.50 -6.98 6.62
C ASN A 205 17.50 -6.24 7.98
N ASN A 206 17.53 -6.98 9.10
CA ASN A 206 17.47 -6.42 10.46
C ASN A 206 16.23 -5.56 10.72
N ALA A 207 15.14 -5.81 10.05
CA ALA A 207 13.85 -5.16 10.23
C ALA A 207 12.92 -6.04 11.09
N THR A 208 12.08 -5.40 11.89
CA THR A 208 11.00 -6.08 12.63
C THR A 208 9.71 -6.01 11.83
N LEU A 209 9.13 -7.17 11.51
CA LEU A 209 7.79 -7.26 10.93
C LEU A 209 6.74 -7.12 12.03
N ILE A 210 5.77 -6.26 11.81
CA ILE A 210 4.59 -6.07 12.65
C ILE A 210 3.37 -6.17 11.75
N LEU A 211 2.43 -7.03 12.09
CA LEU A 211 1.15 -7.12 11.41
C LEU A 211 0.16 -6.11 12.01
N TYR A 212 -0.67 -5.51 11.18
CA TYR A 212 -1.79 -4.72 11.69
C TYR A 212 -3.02 -4.87 10.80
N SER A 213 -4.21 -4.80 11.39
CA SER A 213 -5.48 -4.77 10.67
C SER A 213 -6.08 -3.37 10.76
N ALA A 214 -6.31 -2.74 9.61
CA ALA A 214 -6.99 -1.46 9.53
C ALA A 214 -8.47 -1.59 9.94
N PRO A 215 -9.11 -0.52 10.46
CA PRO A 215 -10.54 -0.51 10.69
C PRO A 215 -11.32 -0.57 9.38
N SER A 216 -12.00 -1.69 9.13
CA SER A 216 -12.77 -1.92 7.92
C SER A 216 -13.98 -2.82 8.20
N PRO A 217 -15.11 -2.27 8.66
CA PRO A 217 -16.30 -3.06 8.99
C PRO A 217 -16.77 -4.02 7.89
N PRO A 218 -16.72 -3.69 6.58
CA PRO A 218 -17.11 -4.61 5.52
C PRO A 218 -16.14 -5.78 5.31
N ASN A 219 -14.84 -5.58 5.61
CA ASN A 219 -13.78 -6.54 5.29
C ASN A 219 -13.26 -7.30 6.50
N TYR A 220 -13.67 -6.93 7.71
CA TYR A 220 -13.10 -7.46 8.93
C TYR A 220 -14.14 -8.00 9.90
N ASN A 221 -13.74 -8.95 10.76
CA ASN A 221 -14.57 -9.53 11.79
C ASN A 221 -13.74 -10.20 12.88
N TYR A 222 -14.38 -10.63 13.97
CA TYR A 222 -13.69 -11.25 15.11
C TYR A 222 -13.05 -12.60 14.78
N ALA A 223 -13.56 -13.35 13.80
CA ALA A 223 -12.95 -14.61 13.38
C ALA A 223 -11.62 -14.38 12.64
N LYS A 224 -11.48 -13.29 11.89
CA LYS A 224 -10.21 -12.85 11.31
C LYS A 224 -9.22 -12.43 12.40
N HIS A 225 -9.69 -11.69 13.42
CA HIS A 225 -8.87 -11.36 14.59
C HIS A 225 -8.26 -12.61 15.23
N ASN A 226 -9.07 -13.63 15.49
CA ASN A 226 -8.60 -14.87 16.12
C ASN A 226 -7.54 -15.57 15.27
N ALA A 227 -7.80 -15.71 13.96
CA ALA A 227 -6.87 -16.35 13.03
C ALA A 227 -5.53 -15.60 12.93
N LEU A 228 -5.57 -14.26 12.82
CA LEU A 228 -4.38 -13.41 12.73
C LEU A 228 -3.59 -13.38 14.04
N SER A 229 -4.27 -13.31 15.18
CA SER A 229 -3.63 -13.36 16.50
C SER A 229 -2.86 -14.68 16.72
N LYS A 230 -3.45 -15.80 16.29
CA LYS A 230 -2.81 -17.12 16.34
C LYS A 230 -1.62 -17.19 15.40
N LEU A 231 -1.79 -16.78 14.14
CA LEU A 231 -0.72 -16.77 13.14
C LEU A 231 0.46 -15.90 13.58
N ALA A 232 0.21 -14.69 14.08
CA ALA A 232 1.25 -13.80 14.57
C ALA A 232 2.04 -14.43 15.73
N LYS A 233 1.34 -15.10 16.66
CA LYS A 233 1.97 -15.84 17.75
C LYS A 233 2.84 -17.00 17.26
N GLU A 234 2.37 -17.76 16.28
CA GLU A 234 3.11 -18.88 15.67
C GLU A 234 4.38 -18.39 14.95
N LEU A 235 4.31 -17.24 14.27
CA LEU A 235 5.44 -16.61 13.59
C LEU A 235 6.39 -15.84 14.54
N GLY A 236 5.96 -15.57 15.77
CA GLY A 236 6.72 -14.75 16.72
C GLY A 236 6.81 -13.29 16.31
N VAL A 237 5.76 -12.75 15.69
CA VAL A 237 5.63 -11.33 15.29
C VAL A 237 4.54 -10.64 16.11
N GLU A 238 4.64 -9.30 16.26
CA GLU A 238 3.58 -8.54 16.92
C GLU A 238 2.40 -8.31 15.97
N TYR A 239 1.21 -8.24 16.56
CA TYR A 239 -0.02 -7.97 15.83
C TYR A 239 -0.84 -6.89 16.52
N ILE A 240 -1.25 -5.88 15.75
CA ILE A 240 -2.05 -4.76 16.21
C ILE A 240 -3.41 -4.80 15.50
N ASP A 241 -4.46 -5.10 16.24
CA ASP A 241 -5.81 -5.03 15.70
C ASP A 241 -6.45 -3.67 16.02
N LEU A 242 -6.48 -2.79 15.02
CA LEU A 242 -7.08 -1.47 15.15
C LEU A 242 -8.60 -1.55 15.30
N ASN A 243 -9.24 -2.63 14.85
CA ASN A 243 -10.69 -2.84 15.02
C ASN A 243 -11.09 -3.02 16.50
N LEU A 244 -10.18 -3.53 17.32
CA LEU A 244 -10.39 -3.65 18.78
C LEU A 244 -9.89 -2.45 19.58
N ALA A 245 -9.17 -1.52 18.94
CA ALA A 245 -8.56 -0.36 19.60
C ALA A 245 -9.43 0.91 19.52
N ASN A 246 -10.68 0.82 19.05
CA ASN A 246 -11.49 2.01 18.80
C ASN A 246 -11.79 2.86 20.04
N ASP A 247 -11.83 2.27 21.24
CA ASP A 247 -11.95 3.03 22.49
C ASP A 247 -10.81 4.05 22.69
N GLN A 248 -9.64 3.77 22.13
CA GLN A 248 -8.46 4.63 22.21
C GLN A 248 -8.33 5.56 20.99
N MET A 249 -8.70 5.10 19.80
CA MET A 249 -8.63 5.88 18.56
C MET A 249 -9.78 6.86 18.42
N LYS A 250 -10.99 6.49 18.89
CA LYS A 250 -12.21 7.29 18.77
C LYS A 250 -12.60 7.55 17.30
N ILE A 251 -12.46 6.53 16.46
CA ILE A 251 -12.99 6.59 15.10
C ILE A 251 -14.51 6.61 15.16
N ASP A 252 -15.10 7.58 14.50
CA ASP A 252 -16.54 7.69 14.29
C ASP A 252 -16.87 7.21 12.87
N TYR A 253 -17.44 6.03 12.76
CA TYR A 253 -17.77 5.42 11.47
C TYR A 253 -18.86 6.18 10.66
N THR A 254 -19.44 7.22 11.24
CA THR A 254 -20.37 8.12 10.53
C THR A 254 -19.66 9.29 9.85
N THR A 255 -18.41 9.61 10.21
CA THR A 255 -17.68 10.78 9.71
C THR A 255 -16.25 10.45 9.24
N ASP A 256 -15.65 9.38 9.74
CA ASP A 256 -14.22 9.09 9.57
C ASP A 256 -13.95 8.02 8.50
N THR A 257 -15.00 7.58 7.80
CA THR A 257 -14.92 6.56 6.75
C THR A 257 -15.39 7.10 5.41
N ARG A 258 -14.99 6.40 4.37
CA ARG A 258 -15.48 6.50 3.00
C ARG A 258 -15.86 5.12 2.49
N ASP A 259 -16.56 5.03 1.35
CA ASP A 259 -16.92 3.77 0.70
C ASP A 259 -17.75 2.83 1.61
N GLY A 260 -18.67 3.42 2.44
CA GLY A 260 -19.48 2.63 3.37
C GLY A 260 -18.69 1.95 4.48
N GLY A 261 -17.51 2.46 4.84
CA GLY A 261 -16.63 1.91 5.89
C GLY A 261 -15.54 0.96 5.39
N ASP A 262 -15.43 0.74 4.06
CA ASP A 262 -14.34 -0.05 3.47
C ASP A 262 -12.97 0.58 3.75
N HIS A 263 -12.88 1.91 3.62
CA HIS A 263 -11.66 2.66 3.89
C HIS A 263 -11.90 3.81 4.87
N LEU A 264 -10.85 4.18 5.59
CA LEU A 264 -10.82 5.44 6.34
C LEU A 264 -10.65 6.62 5.38
N ASN A 265 -11.28 7.74 5.72
CA ASN A 265 -10.94 9.04 5.15
C ASN A 265 -9.78 9.67 5.94
N VAL A 266 -9.39 10.90 5.61
CA VAL A 266 -8.24 11.57 6.27
C VAL A 266 -8.44 11.70 7.78
N TYR A 267 -9.65 11.94 8.26
CA TYR A 267 -9.94 12.12 9.68
C TYR A 267 -9.77 10.81 10.47
N GLY A 268 -10.25 9.70 9.92
CA GLY A 268 -10.03 8.37 10.48
C GLY A 268 -8.56 7.95 10.43
N ALA A 269 -7.87 8.22 9.32
CA ALA A 269 -6.45 7.92 9.15
C ALA A 269 -5.55 8.66 10.16
N ILE A 270 -5.83 9.93 10.46
CA ILE A 270 -5.12 10.69 11.49
C ILE A 270 -5.24 10.00 12.87
N LYS A 271 -6.45 9.53 13.22
CA LYS A 271 -6.71 8.84 14.48
C LYS A 271 -6.00 7.48 14.55
N ALA A 272 -6.10 6.68 13.49
CA ALA A 272 -5.42 5.39 13.38
C ALA A 272 -3.90 5.53 13.42
N THR A 273 -3.35 6.50 12.68
CA THR A 273 -1.91 6.80 12.68
C THR A 273 -1.43 7.27 14.05
N GLY A 274 -2.21 8.11 14.72
CA GLY A 274 -1.91 8.57 16.08
C GLY A 274 -1.81 7.42 17.09
N TYR A 275 -2.65 6.39 16.95
CA TYR A 275 -2.58 5.18 17.77
C TYR A 275 -1.33 4.35 17.45
N ILE A 276 -1.09 4.03 16.19
CA ILE A 276 0.09 3.27 15.73
C ILE A 276 1.39 3.99 16.12
N GLY A 277 1.47 5.30 15.89
CA GLY A 277 2.65 6.08 16.22
C GLY A 277 2.99 6.06 17.72
N ARG A 278 1.98 6.19 18.58
CA ARG A 278 2.14 6.07 20.04
C ARG A 278 2.60 4.65 20.40
N TRP A 279 1.96 3.62 19.83
CA TRP A 279 2.29 2.23 20.07
C TRP A 279 3.74 1.91 19.68
N LEU A 280 4.22 2.44 18.54
CA LEU A 280 5.61 2.32 18.12
C LEU A 280 6.56 3.05 19.07
N ASN A 281 6.23 4.27 19.45
CA ASN A 281 7.07 5.10 20.34
C ASN A 281 7.25 4.51 21.73
N GLU A 282 6.28 3.75 22.22
CA GLU A 282 6.35 3.08 23.52
C GLU A 282 7.22 1.81 23.51
N ARG A 283 7.47 1.21 22.33
CA ARG A 283 8.08 -0.12 22.20
C ARG A 283 9.41 -0.13 21.44
N TYR A 284 9.61 0.86 20.59
CA TYR A 284 10.78 0.90 19.70
C TYR A 284 11.52 2.22 19.82
N GLU A 285 12.84 2.15 19.84
CA GLU A 285 13.72 3.32 19.76
C GLU A 285 13.94 3.70 18.29
N LEU A 286 12.96 4.43 17.70
CA LEU A 286 13.10 4.98 16.36
C LEU A 286 13.69 6.40 16.43
N PRO A 287 14.56 6.78 15.47
CA PRO A 287 15.17 8.10 15.49
C PRO A 287 14.15 9.19 15.13
N ASP A 288 14.22 10.32 15.85
CA ASP A 288 13.59 11.56 15.41
C ASP A 288 14.48 12.22 14.36
N LYS A 289 14.06 12.18 13.09
CA LYS A 289 14.84 12.71 11.96
C LYS A 289 14.55 14.18 11.63
N ARG A 290 13.79 14.89 12.45
CA ARG A 290 13.47 16.31 12.23
C ARG A 290 14.67 17.27 12.36
N LEU A 291 15.82 16.75 12.81
CA LEU A 291 17.08 17.50 12.88
C LEU A 291 18.15 16.95 11.92
N THR A 292 17.76 16.17 10.91
CA THR A 292 18.68 15.58 9.92
C THR A 292 18.53 16.26 8.56
N ASP A 293 19.37 15.90 7.60
CA ASP A 293 19.44 16.51 6.27
C ASP A 293 18.15 16.33 5.44
N ILE A 294 17.32 15.31 5.75
CA ILE A 294 16.04 15.12 5.08
C ILE A 294 14.93 16.05 5.61
N ALA A 295 15.12 16.67 6.79
CA ALA A 295 14.09 17.45 7.46
C ALA A 295 13.50 18.59 6.62
N PRO A 296 14.27 19.38 5.85
CA PRO A 296 13.70 20.46 5.05
C PRO A 296 12.63 19.96 4.07
N SER A 297 12.93 18.96 3.26
CA SER A 297 11.98 18.40 2.27
C SER A 297 10.75 17.77 2.91
N TRP A 298 10.93 17.10 4.06
CA TRP A 298 9.82 16.50 4.81
C TRP A 298 8.93 17.57 5.46
N ASN A 299 9.50 18.65 5.97
CA ASN A 299 8.74 19.76 6.56
C ASN A 299 7.99 20.56 5.48
N ASP A 300 8.56 20.75 4.30
CA ASP A 300 7.86 21.38 3.18
C ASP A 300 6.63 20.54 2.80
N LEU A 301 6.81 19.23 2.63
CA LEU A 301 5.71 18.30 2.34
C LEU A 301 4.67 18.26 3.48
N LEU A 302 5.11 18.32 4.75
CA LEU A 302 4.20 18.41 5.90
C LEU A 302 3.36 19.70 5.87
N ASN A 303 3.93 20.81 5.44
CA ASN A 303 3.20 22.08 5.31
C ASN A 303 2.12 21.98 4.23
N GLU A 304 2.44 21.38 3.07
CA GLU A 304 1.46 21.11 2.01
C GLU A 304 0.35 20.17 2.50
N TYR A 305 0.73 19.04 3.12
CA TYR A 305 -0.22 18.11 3.72
C TYR A 305 -1.14 18.80 4.74
N THR A 306 -0.56 19.63 5.62
CA THR A 306 -1.32 20.33 6.65
C THR A 306 -2.33 21.30 6.05
N LYS A 307 -1.98 21.95 4.95
CA LYS A 307 -2.90 22.84 4.23
C LYS A 307 -4.05 22.03 3.63
N GLU A 308 -3.74 20.92 2.94
CA GLU A 308 -4.74 20.11 2.25
C GLU A 308 -5.73 19.44 3.23
N ILE A 309 -5.29 18.94 4.38
CA ILE A 309 -6.21 18.33 5.37
C ILE A 309 -7.14 19.34 6.06
N ASN A 310 -6.90 20.65 5.94
CA ASN A 310 -7.72 21.72 6.52
C ASN A 310 -8.59 22.43 5.47
N GLU A 311 -8.53 22.06 4.20
CA GLU A 311 -9.42 22.54 3.14
C GLU A 311 -10.76 21.77 3.16
#